data_2d82904260192809a53045167cd4a5ee
#
_entry.id   2d82904260192809a53045167cd4a5ee
#
_cell.length_a   1.000
_cell.length_b   1.000
_cell.length_c   1.000
_cell.angle_alpha   90.00
_cell.angle_beta   90.00
_cell.angle_gamma   90.00
#
_symmetry.space_group_name_H-M   'P 1'
#
loop_
_entity.id
_entity.type
_entity.pdbx_description
1 polymer ?
#
loop_
_entity_poly.entity_id
_entity_poly.type
_entity_poly.pdbx_seq_one_letter_code
_entity_poly.pdbx_strand_id
1 'polypeptide(L)'
;MFKRLKRLTAIAGVGALAFAVAPTAAQAAAPGWTHTVGVKTGDTAHHGVIHGPDGANYLCAADGAAYSASAEGVTQASMQPAKAVDTVDATPFIGPGQQKRTVKVTEASKVAQFAWIASTANTTDNVKAAAYQIALIRTAGVFEGSVYQSQEQGKFPWANGQNLNAPLAESKAIVEQAQKYAGPYSVKPTLKLNAEANAGTVENIGVTSAAGNWMKGYSYTLEISGPATFDNGKTTMTGTTGESATTAKIKANGVGKVSVKMVVKDLPTSKPYVSSGTVTGSMGTQRAQNLVVLGKKEQAEGVTEAQQVAATFAPEIATQTKTVEVAKGASLVDTVTASAPKGGTWLNIPGTSTPVPVKVTVDVYGPFPTPSAPTNNGAAFAAKKVGTYDLTFNGPGTQETPGTVKAAGEGYYFFHAHVDKAAQGQYQNLVKDYSSPFFETSETSVTKWTPSIKTKATQVDLGNGKAGVQDLVTVSGFPQDHGTFKGSGKWKADTATITHKLYFLPAGTPLKPGVTKNLKPIATTETPAKNGTYTVQGKDFPINWNLGVGTYVIVSTYQGDSRTSAITTSELDKNEHVTP
;
A
#
# COMPACT_ATOMS: atom_id res chain seq x y z
N MET A 1 -39.44 31.69 -11.03
CA MET A 1 -39.43 30.84 -12.23
C MET A 1 -38.41 29.72 -11.99
N PHE A 2 -38.90 28.60 -11.45
CA PHE A 2 -38.05 27.47 -11.00
C PHE A 2 -37.86 26.50 -12.15
N LYS A 3 -36.60 26.18 -12.52
CA LYS A 3 -36.27 24.99 -13.31
C LYS A 3 -35.52 23.99 -12.42
N ARG A 4 -36.20 22.89 -12.12
CA ARG A 4 -35.66 21.70 -11.44
C ARG A 4 -34.70 20.98 -12.37
N LEU A 5 -33.44 20.81 -11.93
CA LEU A 5 -32.48 19.91 -12.57
C LEU A 5 -32.66 18.53 -11.91
N LYS A 6 -33.12 17.56 -12.68
CA LYS A 6 -33.16 16.15 -12.29
C LYS A 6 -31.75 15.59 -12.36
N ARG A 7 -31.24 15.08 -11.24
CA ARG A 7 -30.04 14.25 -11.19
C ARG A 7 -30.38 12.88 -11.79
N LEU A 8 -29.71 12.53 -12.88
CA LEU A 8 -29.65 11.15 -13.37
C LEU A 8 -28.54 10.43 -12.59
N THR A 9 -28.95 9.44 -11.82
CA THR A 9 -28.04 8.44 -11.24
C THR A 9 -27.74 7.44 -12.33
N ALA A 10 -26.53 7.46 -12.88
CA ALA A 10 -26.05 6.44 -13.80
C ALA A 10 -25.61 5.21 -12.98
N ILE A 11 -26.46 4.19 -12.96
CA ILE A 11 -26.08 2.84 -12.54
C ILE A 11 -25.33 2.25 -13.73
N ALA A 12 -24.01 2.07 -13.59
CA ALA A 12 -23.21 1.32 -14.53
C ALA A 12 -23.55 -0.18 -14.36
N GLY A 13 -24.55 -0.62 -15.08
CA GLY A 13 -24.81 -2.04 -15.31
C GLY A 13 -23.73 -2.59 -16.25
N VAL A 14 -22.91 -3.53 -15.77
CA VAL A 14 -22.06 -4.34 -16.63
C VAL A 14 -22.99 -5.24 -17.44
N GLY A 15 -23.35 -4.78 -18.63
CA GLY A 15 -24.06 -5.56 -19.60
C GLY A 15 -23.17 -6.67 -20.13
N ALA A 16 -23.51 -7.93 -19.79
CA ALA A 16 -23.02 -9.06 -20.55
C ALA A 16 -23.49 -8.90 -21.99
N LEU A 17 -22.58 -8.61 -22.93
CA LEU A 17 -22.88 -8.72 -24.35
C LEU A 17 -23.06 -10.20 -24.67
N ALA A 18 -24.29 -10.68 -24.50
CA ALA A 18 -24.74 -11.87 -25.18
C ALA A 18 -24.90 -11.50 -26.65
N PHE A 19 -23.98 -11.90 -27.49
CA PHE A 19 -24.24 -11.93 -28.94
C PHE A 19 -25.39 -12.91 -29.18
N ALA A 20 -26.61 -12.40 -29.24
CA ALA A 20 -27.72 -13.11 -29.80
C ALA A 20 -27.47 -13.21 -31.31
N VAL A 21 -26.86 -14.31 -31.74
CA VAL A 21 -26.90 -14.72 -33.14
C VAL A 21 -28.37 -15.07 -33.42
N ALA A 22 -29.05 -14.22 -34.17
CA ALA A 22 -30.38 -14.55 -34.66
C ALA A 22 -30.35 -15.93 -35.35
N PRO A 23 -31.31 -16.83 -35.12
CA PRO A 23 -31.36 -18.07 -35.83
C PRO A 23 -31.61 -17.78 -37.30
N THR A 24 -30.57 -17.83 -38.11
CA THR A 24 -30.77 -17.92 -39.57
C THR A 24 -31.49 -19.23 -39.86
N ALA A 25 -32.59 -19.16 -40.58
CA ALA A 25 -33.33 -20.31 -41.03
C ALA A 25 -32.35 -21.35 -41.62
N ALA A 26 -32.47 -22.59 -41.15
CA ALA A 26 -31.61 -23.69 -41.58
C ALA A 26 -31.69 -23.85 -43.10
N GLN A 27 -30.71 -23.28 -43.78
CA GLN A 27 -30.52 -23.53 -45.19
C GLN A 27 -30.01 -24.96 -45.33
N ALA A 28 -30.68 -25.77 -46.14
CA ALA A 28 -30.24 -27.14 -46.46
C ALA A 28 -28.80 -27.05 -46.97
N ALA A 29 -27.85 -27.42 -46.15
CA ALA A 29 -26.46 -27.38 -46.53
C ALA A 29 -26.14 -28.53 -47.46
N ALA A 30 -25.49 -28.23 -48.56
CA ALA A 30 -24.79 -29.24 -49.38
C ALA A 30 -23.80 -30.02 -48.48
N PRO A 31 -23.43 -31.26 -48.80
CA PRO A 31 -22.52 -32.07 -47.98
C PRO A 31 -21.15 -31.37 -47.83
N GLY A 32 -20.97 -30.64 -46.73
CA GLY A 32 -19.72 -29.96 -46.38
C GLY A 32 -19.01 -30.62 -45.18
N TRP A 33 -19.44 -31.78 -44.77
CA TRP A 33 -18.87 -32.54 -43.68
C TRP A 33 -17.73 -33.42 -44.19
N THR A 34 -16.54 -33.28 -43.63
CA THR A 34 -15.34 -34.02 -44.03
C THR A 34 -14.65 -34.66 -42.85
N HIS A 35 -14.21 -35.90 -43.01
CA HIS A 35 -13.28 -36.49 -42.05
C HIS A 35 -11.89 -35.87 -42.24
N THR A 36 -11.30 -35.40 -41.18
CA THR A 36 -10.00 -34.68 -41.25
C THR A 36 -8.86 -35.42 -40.59
N VAL A 37 -9.00 -35.78 -39.32
CA VAL A 37 -7.96 -36.45 -38.53
C VAL A 37 -8.53 -37.70 -37.91
N GLY A 38 -7.88 -38.85 -38.11
CA GLY A 38 -8.34 -40.11 -37.55
C GLY A 38 -7.81 -41.35 -38.29
N VAL A 39 -8.29 -42.49 -37.88
CA VAL A 39 -7.90 -43.81 -38.44
C VAL A 39 -9.01 -44.35 -39.29
N LYS A 40 -8.73 -44.69 -40.55
CA LYS A 40 -9.63 -45.43 -41.41
C LYS A 40 -9.51 -46.93 -41.15
N THR A 41 -10.65 -47.58 -41.05
CA THR A 41 -10.72 -49.03 -40.94
C THR A 41 -11.72 -49.55 -41.95
N GLY A 42 -11.28 -50.43 -42.86
CA GLY A 42 -12.07 -50.83 -44.01
C GLY A 42 -12.28 -49.70 -45.03
N ASP A 43 -13.20 -49.91 -45.99
CA ASP A 43 -13.38 -48.93 -47.08
C ASP A 43 -14.18 -47.69 -46.69
N THR A 44 -14.98 -47.73 -45.59
CA THR A 44 -15.96 -46.70 -45.26
C THR A 44 -15.95 -46.25 -43.80
N ALA A 45 -15.26 -46.92 -42.88
CA ALA A 45 -15.28 -46.57 -41.48
C ALA A 45 -14.10 -45.64 -41.14
N HIS A 46 -14.40 -44.48 -40.61
CA HIS A 46 -13.42 -43.51 -40.15
C HIS A 46 -13.69 -43.18 -38.68
N HIS A 47 -12.63 -43.31 -37.85
CA HIS A 47 -12.69 -43.02 -36.41
C HIS A 47 -11.84 -41.79 -36.13
N GLY A 48 -12.45 -40.69 -35.69
CA GLY A 48 -11.74 -39.44 -35.43
C GLY A 48 -12.56 -38.19 -35.67
N VAL A 49 -11.89 -37.12 -36.03
CA VAL A 49 -12.47 -35.77 -36.13
C VAL A 49 -13.19 -35.60 -37.47
N ILE A 50 -14.37 -35.01 -37.38
CA ILE A 50 -15.22 -34.58 -38.49
C ILE A 50 -15.21 -33.06 -38.52
N HIS A 51 -14.91 -32.46 -39.67
CA HIS A 51 -14.99 -31.02 -39.89
C HIS A 51 -16.34 -30.65 -40.48
N GLY A 52 -17.07 -29.73 -39.85
CA GLY A 52 -18.39 -29.30 -40.28
C GLY A 52 -18.34 -28.05 -41.19
N PRO A 53 -19.44 -27.79 -41.93
CA PRO A 53 -19.58 -26.64 -42.81
C PRO A 53 -19.59 -25.29 -42.05
N ASP A 54 -19.76 -25.31 -40.74
CA ASP A 54 -19.69 -24.17 -39.84
C ASP A 54 -18.25 -23.86 -39.39
N GLY A 55 -17.27 -24.62 -39.89
CA GLY A 55 -15.87 -24.49 -39.51
C GLY A 55 -15.50 -25.13 -38.17
N ALA A 56 -16.45 -25.74 -37.46
CA ALA A 56 -16.18 -26.43 -36.20
C ALA A 56 -15.74 -27.87 -36.43
N ASN A 57 -15.00 -28.42 -35.49
CA ASN A 57 -14.61 -29.81 -35.42
C ASN A 57 -15.53 -30.59 -34.47
N TYR A 58 -15.79 -31.82 -34.82
CA TYR A 58 -16.72 -32.69 -34.12
C TYR A 58 -16.14 -34.08 -33.92
N LEU A 59 -16.63 -34.78 -32.90
CA LEU A 59 -16.54 -36.24 -32.78
C LEU A 59 -17.93 -36.87 -32.82
N CYS A 60 -18.01 -38.07 -33.34
CA CYS A 60 -19.25 -38.81 -33.33
C CYS A 60 -19.56 -39.36 -31.93
N ALA A 61 -20.74 -39.01 -31.38
CA ALA A 61 -21.22 -39.50 -30.09
C ALA A 61 -22.05 -40.79 -30.24
N ALA A 62 -22.56 -41.03 -31.42
CA ALA A 62 -23.42 -42.16 -31.73
C ALA A 62 -22.87 -42.89 -32.95
N ASP A 63 -21.79 -43.62 -32.74
CA ASP A 63 -21.21 -44.51 -33.73
C ASP A 63 -22.23 -45.64 -34.05
N GLY A 64 -22.58 -45.85 -35.32
CA GLY A 64 -23.56 -46.85 -35.71
C GLY A 64 -25.02 -46.40 -35.85
N ALA A 65 -25.30 -45.09 -35.78
CA ALA A 65 -26.51 -44.55 -36.40
C ALA A 65 -26.46 -44.83 -37.90
N ALA A 66 -27.61 -44.98 -38.58
CA ALA A 66 -27.68 -45.48 -39.94
C ALA A 66 -26.86 -44.72 -40.97
N TYR A 67 -26.53 -43.39 -40.68
CA TYR A 67 -25.64 -42.57 -41.50
C TYR A 67 -24.97 -41.47 -40.66
N SER A 68 -23.70 -41.24 -40.90
CA SER A 68 -23.00 -40.04 -40.50
C SER A 68 -23.32 -38.92 -41.48
N ALA A 69 -23.42 -37.68 -40.97
CA ALA A 69 -23.50 -36.50 -41.83
C ALA A 69 -22.28 -36.33 -42.76
N SER A 70 -21.19 -37.08 -42.49
CA SER A 70 -19.94 -37.12 -43.25
C SER A 70 -19.78 -38.40 -44.10
N ALA A 71 -20.78 -39.30 -44.16
CA ALA A 71 -20.66 -40.54 -44.90
C ALA A 71 -20.77 -40.32 -46.43
N GLU A 72 -20.05 -41.14 -47.17
CA GLU A 72 -20.25 -41.22 -48.65
C GLU A 72 -21.69 -41.51 -48.96
N GLY A 73 -22.24 -40.88 -50.01
CA GLY A 73 -23.63 -41.08 -50.47
C GLY A 73 -24.68 -40.26 -49.74
N VAL A 74 -24.30 -39.40 -48.78
CA VAL A 74 -25.19 -38.38 -48.20
C VAL A 74 -25.39 -37.27 -49.20
N THR A 75 -26.64 -37.05 -49.62
CA THR A 75 -27.02 -36.04 -50.61
C THR A 75 -27.46 -34.71 -49.92
N GLN A 76 -27.97 -34.83 -48.71
CA GLN A 76 -28.42 -33.67 -47.91
C GLN A 76 -28.27 -33.97 -46.42
N ALA A 77 -27.78 -33.01 -45.67
CA ALA A 77 -27.75 -33.04 -44.22
C ALA A 77 -28.44 -31.79 -43.65
N SER A 78 -29.37 -31.99 -42.71
CA SER A 78 -30.02 -30.91 -41.95
C SER A 78 -29.65 -31.08 -40.48
N MET A 79 -28.52 -30.46 -40.10
CA MET A 79 -28.02 -30.50 -38.73
C MET A 79 -28.42 -29.21 -38.01
N GLN A 80 -28.90 -29.35 -36.78
CA GLN A 80 -29.19 -28.22 -35.92
C GLN A 80 -27.90 -27.67 -35.34
N PRO A 81 -27.81 -26.34 -35.09
CA PRO A 81 -26.70 -25.77 -34.37
C PRO A 81 -26.45 -26.49 -33.03
N ALA A 82 -25.19 -26.75 -32.72
CA ALA A 82 -24.84 -27.45 -31.50
C ALA A 82 -25.22 -26.62 -30.25
N LYS A 83 -25.85 -27.26 -29.27
CA LYS A 83 -26.26 -26.69 -28.00
C LYS A 83 -25.80 -27.54 -26.83
N ALA A 84 -25.59 -26.89 -25.67
CA ALA A 84 -25.29 -27.59 -24.44
C ALA A 84 -26.46 -28.51 -24.05
N VAL A 85 -26.15 -29.73 -23.67
CA VAL A 85 -27.16 -30.73 -23.29
C VAL A 85 -26.82 -31.39 -21.95
N ASP A 86 -27.89 -31.81 -21.24
CA ASP A 86 -27.74 -32.50 -19.95
C ASP A 86 -27.72 -34.03 -20.12
N THR A 87 -27.97 -34.53 -21.33
CA THR A 87 -27.95 -35.97 -21.65
C THR A 87 -27.41 -36.17 -23.05
N VAL A 88 -26.73 -37.29 -23.28
CA VAL A 88 -26.21 -37.66 -24.60
C VAL A 88 -26.70 -39.03 -25.00
N ASP A 89 -27.28 -39.15 -26.19
CA ASP A 89 -27.56 -40.45 -26.77
C ASP A 89 -26.29 -41.00 -27.45
N ALA A 90 -25.82 -42.14 -27.01
CA ALA A 90 -24.65 -42.83 -27.56
C ALA A 90 -25.03 -44.19 -28.11
N THR A 91 -24.48 -44.53 -29.27
CA THR A 91 -24.69 -45.84 -29.92
C THR A 91 -23.32 -46.41 -30.28
N PRO A 92 -23.02 -47.67 -29.93
CA PRO A 92 -21.75 -48.27 -30.29
C PRO A 92 -21.68 -48.57 -31.78
N PHE A 93 -20.49 -48.56 -32.34
CA PHE A 93 -20.24 -49.16 -33.65
C PHE A 93 -20.34 -50.69 -33.52
N ILE A 94 -21.20 -51.27 -34.29
CA ILE A 94 -21.51 -52.70 -34.24
C ILE A 94 -21.11 -53.42 -35.55
N GLY A 95 -20.63 -54.64 -35.43
CA GLY A 95 -20.29 -55.49 -36.54
C GLY A 95 -21.51 -56.32 -37.07
N PRO A 96 -21.30 -57.05 -38.14
CA PRO A 96 -22.34 -57.96 -38.70
C PRO A 96 -22.87 -58.91 -37.62
N GLY A 97 -24.20 -59.00 -37.51
CA GLY A 97 -24.86 -59.87 -36.55
C GLY A 97 -25.01 -59.38 -35.15
N GLN A 98 -24.48 -58.18 -34.82
CA GLN A 98 -24.64 -57.51 -33.51
C GLN A 98 -25.92 -56.66 -33.49
N GLN A 99 -26.58 -56.58 -32.31
CA GLN A 99 -27.78 -55.74 -32.15
C GLN A 99 -27.39 -54.29 -31.83
N LYS A 100 -27.99 -53.37 -32.56
CA LYS A 100 -27.87 -51.96 -32.34
C LYS A 100 -28.52 -51.59 -30.99
N ARG A 101 -27.73 -50.91 -30.09
CA ARG A 101 -28.20 -50.48 -28.82
C ARG A 101 -27.84 -48.99 -28.63
N THR A 102 -28.85 -48.14 -28.49
CA THR A 102 -28.64 -46.75 -28.10
C THR A 102 -28.82 -46.62 -26.58
N VAL A 103 -27.86 -46.01 -25.91
CA VAL A 103 -27.91 -45.72 -24.48
C VAL A 103 -27.99 -44.20 -24.30
N LYS A 104 -28.94 -43.77 -23.49
CA LYS A 104 -29.04 -42.39 -23.08
C LYS A 104 -28.19 -42.19 -21.84
N VAL A 105 -27.12 -41.42 -21.94
CA VAL A 105 -26.25 -41.04 -20.82
C VAL A 105 -26.92 -39.92 -20.04
N THR A 106 -27.37 -40.21 -18.83
CA THR A 106 -28.09 -39.29 -17.95
C THR A 106 -27.33 -38.99 -16.65
N GLU A 107 -26.29 -39.77 -16.33
CA GLU A 107 -25.48 -39.59 -15.16
C GLU A 107 -24.59 -38.34 -15.33
N ALA A 108 -24.79 -37.33 -14.47
CA ALA A 108 -24.14 -36.03 -14.60
C ALA A 108 -22.60 -36.11 -14.65
N SER A 109 -22.00 -37.04 -13.91
CA SER A 109 -20.55 -37.27 -13.92
C SER A 109 -20.06 -37.77 -15.28
N LYS A 110 -20.77 -38.68 -15.89
CA LYS A 110 -20.45 -39.20 -17.22
C LYS A 110 -20.68 -38.15 -18.30
N VAL A 111 -21.76 -37.36 -18.20
CA VAL A 111 -22.01 -36.22 -19.10
C VAL A 111 -20.89 -35.21 -19.04
N ALA A 112 -20.41 -34.89 -17.83
CA ALA A 112 -19.28 -33.97 -17.65
C ALA A 112 -17.95 -34.54 -18.18
N GLN A 113 -17.68 -35.83 -17.95
CA GLN A 113 -16.51 -36.50 -18.52
C GLN A 113 -16.56 -36.49 -20.05
N PHE A 114 -17.75 -36.74 -20.64
CA PHE A 114 -17.98 -36.66 -22.07
C PHE A 114 -17.69 -35.25 -22.60
N ALA A 115 -18.16 -34.20 -21.92
CA ALA A 115 -17.89 -32.84 -22.27
C ALA A 115 -16.38 -32.49 -22.17
N TRP A 116 -15.72 -32.97 -21.11
CA TRP A 116 -14.27 -32.76 -20.92
C TRP A 116 -13.48 -33.40 -22.08
N ILE A 117 -13.79 -34.66 -22.47
CA ILE A 117 -13.16 -35.35 -23.59
C ILE A 117 -13.28 -34.50 -24.87
N ALA A 118 -14.49 -34.03 -25.19
CA ALA A 118 -14.73 -33.21 -26.37
C ALA A 118 -13.98 -31.85 -26.30
N SER A 119 -13.95 -31.22 -25.13
CA SER A 119 -13.29 -29.94 -24.93
C SER A 119 -11.76 -30.00 -25.04
N THR A 120 -11.17 -31.14 -24.72
CA THR A 120 -9.71 -31.37 -24.75
C THR A 120 -9.22 -32.02 -26.03
N ALA A 121 -10.12 -32.56 -26.87
CA ALA A 121 -9.81 -33.20 -28.14
C ALA A 121 -9.34 -32.19 -29.20
N ASN A 122 -8.15 -31.67 -29.02
CA ASN A 122 -7.47 -30.82 -30.00
C ASN A 122 -6.17 -31.50 -30.43
N THR A 123 -6.21 -32.23 -31.54
CA THR A 123 -5.09 -33.02 -32.05
C THR A 123 -5.06 -33.07 -33.56
N THR A 124 -3.85 -33.12 -34.11
CA THR A 124 -3.56 -33.43 -35.52
C THR A 124 -3.09 -34.88 -35.71
N ASP A 125 -2.96 -35.63 -34.61
CA ASP A 125 -2.55 -37.03 -34.60
C ASP A 125 -3.75 -37.94 -34.83
N ASN A 126 -3.66 -38.80 -35.83
CA ASN A 126 -4.74 -39.68 -36.23
C ASN A 126 -5.10 -40.72 -35.16
N VAL A 127 -4.09 -41.29 -34.49
CA VAL A 127 -4.29 -42.27 -33.42
C VAL A 127 -5.01 -41.63 -32.24
N LYS A 128 -4.56 -40.44 -31.86
CA LYS A 128 -5.13 -39.69 -30.76
C LYS A 128 -6.56 -39.23 -31.05
N ALA A 129 -6.83 -38.78 -32.27
CA ALA A 129 -8.18 -38.42 -32.69
C ALA A 129 -9.16 -39.60 -32.58
N ALA A 130 -8.76 -40.78 -33.05
CA ALA A 130 -9.54 -42.01 -32.91
C ALA A 130 -9.67 -42.41 -31.43
N ALA A 131 -8.62 -42.24 -30.61
CA ALA A 131 -8.67 -42.52 -29.18
C ALA A 131 -9.68 -41.64 -28.43
N TYR A 132 -9.81 -40.34 -28.76
CA TYR A 132 -10.84 -39.47 -28.20
C TYR A 132 -12.24 -39.94 -28.52
N GLN A 133 -12.51 -40.37 -29.75
CA GLN A 133 -13.82 -40.93 -30.14
C GLN A 133 -14.13 -42.23 -29.38
N ILE A 134 -13.17 -43.16 -29.29
CA ILE A 134 -13.33 -44.40 -28.52
C ILE A 134 -13.52 -44.08 -27.01
N ALA A 135 -12.84 -43.05 -26.47
CA ALA A 135 -13.03 -42.61 -25.09
C ALA A 135 -14.46 -42.11 -24.82
N LEU A 136 -15.09 -41.40 -25.76
CA LEU A 136 -16.51 -41.04 -25.66
C LEU A 136 -17.40 -42.28 -25.55
N ILE A 137 -17.17 -43.28 -26.38
CA ILE A 137 -17.91 -44.55 -26.39
C ILE A 137 -17.73 -45.33 -25.08
N ARG A 138 -16.51 -45.36 -24.54
CA ARG A 138 -16.23 -45.97 -23.22
C ARG A 138 -16.98 -45.24 -22.11
N THR A 139 -16.89 -43.92 -22.08
CA THR A 139 -17.53 -43.05 -21.06
C THR A 139 -19.05 -43.20 -21.11
N ALA A 140 -19.63 -43.32 -22.30
CA ALA A 140 -21.06 -43.55 -22.50
C ALA A 140 -21.55 -44.91 -22.01
N GLY A 141 -20.65 -45.85 -21.70
CA GLY A 141 -21.03 -47.21 -21.28
C GLY A 141 -21.55 -48.11 -22.40
N VAL A 142 -21.24 -47.78 -23.66
CA VAL A 142 -21.64 -48.56 -24.83
C VAL A 142 -20.46 -49.25 -25.50
N PHE A 143 -19.34 -49.35 -24.83
CA PHE A 143 -18.15 -50.02 -25.31
C PHE A 143 -18.30 -51.53 -25.34
N GLU A 144 -19.00 -52.09 -24.37
CA GLU A 144 -19.29 -53.50 -24.32
C GLU A 144 -20.25 -53.91 -25.44
N GLY A 145 -19.94 -55.00 -26.11
CA GLY A 145 -20.66 -55.48 -27.25
C GLY A 145 -20.42 -54.71 -28.56
N SER A 146 -19.48 -53.78 -28.55
CA SER A 146 -19.06 -53.03 -29.73
C SER A 146 -17.94 -53.73 -30.51
N VAL A 147 -17.72 -53.29 -31.71
CA VAL A 147 -16.55 -53.69 -32.52
C VAL A 147 -15.26 -53.33 -31.82
N TYR A 148 -15.20 -52.20 -31.10
CA TYR A 148 -14.05 -51.79 -30.33
C TYR A 148 -13.66 -52.82 -29.27
N GLN A 149 -14.62 -53.33 -28.49
CA GLN A 149 -14.38 -54.42 -27.55
C GLN A 149 -13.91 -55.70 -28.24
N SER A 150 -14.58 -56.08 -29.33
CA SER A 150 -14.21 -57.26 -30.08
C SER A 150 -12.79 -57.22 -30.64
N GLN A 151 -12.34 -56.02 -31.04
CA GLN A 151 -10.97 -55.82 -31.49
C GLN A 151 -9.98 -55.82 -30.31
N GLU A 152 -10.31 -55.16 -29.19
CA GLU A 152 -9.49 -55.20 -27.97
C GLU A 152 -9.27 -56.64 -27.48
N GLN A 153 -10.25 -57.51 -27.71
CA GLN A 153 -10.18 -58.96 -27.42
C GLN A 153 -9.53 -59.80 -28.51
N GLY A 154 -9.06 -59.19 -29.61
CA GLY A 154 -8.47 -59.91 -30.77
C GLY A 154 -9.48 -60.72 -31.58
N LYS A 155 -10.81 -60.49 -31.43
CA LYS A 155 -11.88 -61.24 -32.06
C LYS A 155 -12.40 -60.61 -33.35
N PHE A 156 -11.96 -59.40 -33.72
CA PHE A 156 -12.43 -58.70 -34.91
C PHE A 156 -11.24 -58.09 -35.68
N PRO A 157 -10.73 -58.82 -36.71
CA PRO A 157 -9.72 -58.27 -37.61
C PRO A 157 -10.37 -57.34 -38.64
N TRP A 158 -9.83 -56.19 -38.92
CA TRP A 158 -10.22 -55.29 -39.97
C TRP A 158 -9.69 -55.85 -41.33
N ALA A 159 -10.51 -55.77 -42.40
CA ALA A 159 -10.21 -56.37 -43.67
C ALA A 159 -8.87 -55.93 -44.31
N ASN A 160 -8.35 -54.78 -44.03
CA ASN A 160 -7.14 -54.21 -44.65
C ASN A 160 -5.92 -54.14 -43.71
N GLY A 161 -5.84 -54.97 -42.65
CA GLY A 161 -4.71 -55.01 -41.72
C GLY A 161 -4.56 -53.81 -40.84
N GLN A 162 -5.40 -52.81 -40.99
CA GLN A 162 -5.44 -51.65 -40.10
C GLN A 162 -6.09 -52.04 -38.77
N ASN A 163 -5.51 -51.59 -37.66
CA ASN A 163 -6.02 -51.92 -36.36
C ASN A 163 -6.16 -50.67 -35.49
N LEU A 164 -7.04 -50.74 -34.51
CA LEU A 164 -7.27 -49.68 -33.53
C LEU A 164 -6.57 -49.97 -32.20
N ASN A 165 -5.56 -50.84 -32.16
CA ASN A 165 -4.91 -51.22 -30.89
C ASN A 165 -4.30 -50.03 -30.17
N ALA A 166 -3.58 -49.14 -30.87
CA ALA A 166 -3.02 -47.93 -30.31
C ALA A 166 -4.11 -46.95 -29.84
N PRO A 167 -5.13 -46.58 -30.67
CA PRO A 167 -6.25 -45.77 -30.18
C PRO A 167 -7.02 -46.37 -29.00
N LEU A 168 -7.22 -47.70 -29.00
CA LEU A 168 -7.89 -48.42 -27.91
C LEU A 168 -7.11 -48.30 -26.59
N ALA A 169 -5.79 -48.47 -26.64
CA ALA A 169 -4.93 -48.31 -25.47
C ALA A 169 -4.95 -46.86 -24.95
N GLU A 170 -4.77 -45.87 -25.84
CA GLU A 170 -4.77 -44.46 -25.49
C GLU A 170 -6.11 -43.97 -24.96
N SER A 171 -7.23 -44.53 -25.48
CA SER A 171 -8.57 -44.15 -25.00
C SER A 171 -8.81 -44.42 -23.52
N LYS A 172 -8.12 -45.40 -22.92
CA LYS A 172 -8.20 -45.68 -21.47
C LYS A 172 -7.61 -44.52 -20.65
N ALA A 173 -6.42 -44.05 -21.04
CA ALA A 173 -5.79 -42.91 -20.38
C ALA A 173 -6.63 -41.63 -20.50
N ILE A 174 -7.27 -41.40 -21.65
CA ILE A 174 -8.19 -40.26 -21.84
C ILE A 174 -9.38 -40.34 -20.88
N VAL A 175 -10.00 -41.55 -20.72
CA VAL A 175 -11.10 -41.74 -19.76
C VAL A 175 -10.64 -41.50 -18.33
N GLU A 176 -9.48 -42.00 -17.94
CA GLU A 176 -8.89 -41.75 -16.60
C GLU A 176 -8.66 -40.25 -16.34
N GLN A 177 -8.17 -39.53 -17.34
CA GLN A 177 -8.01 -38.08 -17.24
C GLN A 177 -9.37 -37.36 -17.13
N ALA A 178 -10.37 -37.78 -17.88
CA ALA A 178 -11.71 -37.23 -17.79
C ALA A 178 -12.33 -37.48 -16.41
N GLN A 179 -12.12 -38.65 -15.79
CA GLN A 179 -12.58 -38.96 -14.44
C GLN A 179 -11.91 -38.03 -13.39
N LYS A 180 -10.65 -37.70 -13.58
CA LYS A 180 -9.90 -36.80 -12.67
C LYS A 180 -10.28 -35.34 -12.87
N TYR A 181 -10.47 -34.89 -14.10
CA TYR A 181 -10.45 -33.46 -14.42
C TYR A 181 -11.75 -32.90 -15.02
N ALA A 182 -12.80 -33.71 -15.17
CA ALA A 182 -14.10 -33.22 -15.62
C ALA A 182 -14.75 -32.29 -14.57
N GLY A 183 -15.56 -31.33 -15.06
CA GLY A 183 -16.37 -30.46 -14.23
C GLY A 183 -17.57 -31.20 -13.56
N PRO A 184 -18.42 -30.48 -12.83
CA PRO A 184 -18.37 -29.03 -12.66
C PRO A 184 -17.16 -28.56 -11.82
N TYR A 185 -16.66 -27.37 -12.15
CA TYR A 185 -15.47 -26.82 -11.52
C TYR A 185 -15.81 -25.99 -10.30
N SER A 186 -14.95 -26.05 -9.27
CA SER A 186 -15.12 -25.33 -8.03
C SER A 186 -14.00 -24.30 -7.84
N VAL A 187 -14.39 -23.04 -7.69
CA VAL A 187 -13.53 -21.90 -7.34
C VAL A 187 -13.98 -21.38 -5.99
N LYS A 188 -13.16 -21.57 -4.94
CA LYS A 188 -13.53 -21.26 -3.56
C LYS A 188 -12.41 -20.46 -2.87
N PRO A 189 -12.12 -19.24 -3.30
CA PRO A 189 -11.17 -18.41 -2.60
C PRO A 189 -11.68 -18.10 -1.19
N THR A 190 -10.76 -17.97 -0.23
CA THR A 190 -11.09 -17.56 1.14
C THR A 190 -10.26 -16.34 1.50
N LEU A 191 -10.83 -15.44 2.29
CA LEU A 191 -10.15 -14.27 2.81
C LEU A 191 -9.86 -14.49 4.29
N LYS A 192 -8.60 -14.31 4.71
CA LYS A 192 -8.19 -14.30 6.12
C LYS A 192 -7.51 -12.98 6.44
N LEU A 193 -8.05 -12.25 7.42
CA LEU A 193 -7.47 -11.02 7.92
C LEU A 193 -6.59 -11.29 9.13
N ASN A 194 -5.59 -10.40 9.37
CA ASN A 194 -4.84 -10.36 10.60
C ASN A 194 -5.70 -9.82 11.77
N ALA A 195 -5.18 -9.87 13.00
CA ALA A 195 -5.91 -9.46 14.20
C ALA A 195 -6.34 -7.97 14.16
N GLU A 196 -5.55 -7.10 13.53
CA GLU A 196 -5.83 -5.68 13.38
C GLU A 196 -6.78 -5.37 12.21
N ALA A 197 -7.17 -6.37 11.42
CA ALA A 197 -7.99 -6.24 10.21
C ALA A 197 -7.45 -5.21 9.18
N ASN A 198 -6.16 -4.93 9.20
CA ASN A 198 -5.51 -3.96 8.30
C ASN A 198 -4.74 -4.63 7.15
N ALA A 199 -4.54 -5.94 7.21
CA ALA A 199 -3.93 -6.76 6.18
C ALA A 199 -4.49 -8.18 6.22
N GLY A 200 -4.24 -8.96 5.18
CA GLY A 200 -4.69 -10.34 5.13
C GLY A 200 -4.14 -11.10 3.93
N THR A 201 -4.64 -12.30 3.76
CA THR A 201 -4.34 -13.16 2.62
C THR A 201 -5.62 -13.68 1.98
N VAL A 202 -5.64 -13.71 0.67
CA VAL A 202 -6.58 -14.49 -0.12
C VAL A 202 -5.95 -15.88 -0.28
N GLU A 203 -6.60 -16.88 0.24
CA GLU A 203 -6.16 -18.28 0.18
C GLU A 203 -7.03 -19.08 -0.82
N ASN A 204 -6.64 -20.32 -1.10
CA ASN A 204 -7.32 -21.22 -2.00
C ASN A 204 -7.49 -20.65 -3.42
N ILE A 205 -6.51 -19.87 -3.88
CA ILE A 205 -6.46 -19.36 -5.24
C ILE A 205 -6.16 -20.54 -6.17
N GLY A 206 -7.15 -20.96 -6.95
CA GLY A 206 -7.10 -22.07 -7.86
C GLY A 206 -8.51 -22.57 -8.20
N VAL A 207 -8.58 -23.64 -8.95
CA VAL A 207 -9.83 -24.28 -9.37
C VAL A 207 -9.67 -25.79 -9.28
N THR A 208 -10.69 -26.46 -8.78
CA THR A 208 -10.71 -27.92 -8.71
C THR A 208 -11.79 -28.51 -9.62
N SER A 209 -11.54 -29.73 -10.13
CA SER A 209 -12.52 -30.55 -10.83
C SER A 209 -13.59 -31.08 -9.87
N ALA A 210 -14.61 -31.73 -10.40
CA ALA A 210 -15.63 -32.45 -9.62
C ALA A 210 -15.04 -33.54 -8.71
N ALA A 211 -13.94 -34.18 -9.12
CA ALA A 211 -13.20 -35.18 -8.37
C ALA A 211 -12.22 -34.55 -7.32
N GLY A 212 -12.20 -33.24 -7.18
CA GLY A 212 -11.34 -32.52 -6.21
C GLY A 212 -9.90 -32.31 -6.66
N ASN A 213 -9.52 -32.64 -7.87
CA ASN A 213 -8.17 -32.45 -8.38
C ASN A 213 -7.95 -31.00 -8.83
N TRP A 214 -6.79 -30.44 -8.51
CA TRP A 214 -6.40 -29.10 -8.96
C TRP A 214 -6.18 -29.07 -10.47
N MET A 215 -6.73 -28.01 -11.09
CA MET A 215 -6.63 -27.76 -12.53
C MET A 215 -5.47 -26.80 -12.80
N LYS A 216 -4.34 -27.31 -13.29
CA LYS A 216 -3.14 -26.53 -13.62
C LYS A 216 -3.24 -25.87 -14.99
N GLY A 217 -2.67 -24.67 -15.13
CA GLY A 217 -2.42 -24.01 -16.41
C GLY A 217 -3.55 -23.12 -16.92
N TYR A 218 -4.57 -22.83 -16.09
CA TYR A 218 -5.68 -21.96 -16.46
C TYR A 218 -5.49 -20.54 -15.98
N SER A 219 -5.80 -19.56 -16.83
CA SER A 219 -5.73 -18.15 -16.48
C SER A 219 -6.81 -17.77 -15.47
N TYR A 220 -6.43 -16.99 -14.44
CA TYR A 220 -7.39 -16.43 -13.51
C TYR A 220 -7.23 -14.92 -13.33
N THR A 221 -8.30 -14.29 -12.90
CA THR A 221 -8.34 -12.90 -12.43
C THR A 221 -8.93 -12.87 -11.04
N LEU A 222 -8.26 -12.17 -10.11
CA LEU A 222 -8.79 -11.77 -8.82
C LEU A 222 -9.19 -10.31 -8.88
N GLU A 223 -10.31 -9.94 -8.25
CA GLU A 223 -10.81 -8.58 -8.15
C GLU A 223 -11.28 -8.31 -6.73
N ILE A 224 -10.70 -7.28 -6.09
CA ILE A 224 -11.09 -6.82 -4.77
C ILE A 224 -12.24 -5.83 -4.91
N SER A 225 -13.30 -6.05 -4.12
CA SER A 225 -14.35 -5.07 -3.86
C SER A 225 -14.18 -4.54 -2.44
N GLY A 226 -14.13 -3.21 -2.26
CA GLY A 226 -13.98 -2.55 -0.97
C GLY A 226 -12.60 -1.89 -0.77
N PRO A 227 -12.32 -1.35 0.44
CA PRO A 227 -11.15 -0.53 0.72
C PRO A 227 -9.90 -1.38 1.01
N ALA A 228 -9.40 -2.10 0.00
CA ALA A 228 -8.15 -2.84 0.06
C ALA A 228 -7.48 -2.95 -1.33
N THR A 229 -6.20 -3.29 -1.34
CA THR A 229 -5.41 -3.57 -2.55
C THR A 229 -4.56 -4.82 -2.34
N PHE A 230 -4.16 -5.46 -3.44
CA PHE A 230 -3.06 -6.43 -3.44
C PHE A 230 -1.71 -5.73 -3.19
N ASP A 231 -0.65 -6.51 -2.95
CA ASP A 231 0.71 -5.99 -2.73
C ASP A 231 1.25 -5.12 -3.90
N ASN A 232 0.71 -5.30 -5.10
CA ASN A 232 1.02 -4.46 -6.26
C ASN A 232 0.33 -3.08 -6.25
N GLY A 233 -0.43 -2.74 -5.20
CA GLY A 233 -1.19 -1.51 -5.05
C GLY A 233 -2.48 -1.43 -5.89
N LYS A 234 -2.87 -2.50 -6.60
CA LYS A 234 -4.06 -2.55 -7.45
C LYS A 234 -5.18 -3.36 -6.79
N THR A 235 -6.41 -3.14 -7.24
CA THR A 235 -7.58 -3.93 -6.86
C THR A 235 -7.74 -5.20 -7.69
N THR A 236 -6.90 -5.38 -8.72
CA THR A 236 -6.92 -6.54 -9.60
C THR A 236 -5.57 -7.25 -9.65
N MET A 237 -5.62 -8.58 -9.76
CA MET A 237 -4.44 -9.43 -9.93
C MET A 237 -4.77 -10.57 -10.89
N THR A 238 -3.84 -10.92 -11.79
CA THR A 238 -3.97 -12.03 -12.71
C THR A 238 -2.89 -13.06 -12.48
N GLY A 239 -3.15 -14.30 -12.85
CA GLY A 239 -2.17 -15.37 -12.73
C GLY A 239 -2.62 -16.63 -13.46
N THR A 240 -1.89 -17.72 -13.21
CA THR A 240 -2.16 -19.05 -13.78
C THR A 240 -2.29 -20.05 -12.64
N THR A 241 -3.28 -20.94 -12.71
CA THR A 241 -3.54 -21.96 -11.69
C THR A 241 -2.43 -23.01 -11.65
N GLY A 242 -2.11 -23.49 -10.44
CA GLY A 242 -1.10 -24.50 -10.19
C GLY A 242 -1.66 -25.90 -9.92
N GLU A 243 -0.79 -26.83 -9.52
CA GLU A 243 -1.13 -28.17 -9.04
C GLU A 243 -1.63 -28.20 -7.59
N SER A 244 -1.66 -27.04 -6.96
CA SER A 244 -2.19 -26.81 -5.61
C SER A 244 -2.69 -25.37 -5.49
N ALA A 245 -3.39 -25.07 -4.41
CA ALA A 245 -3.81 -23.72 -4.09
C ALA A 245 -2.61 -22.80 -3.89
N THR A 246 -2.75 -21.55 -4.31
CA THR A 246 -1.82 -20.47 -4.03
C THR A 246 -2.48 -19.39 -3.16
N THR A 247 -1.69 -18.41 -2.73
CA THR A 247 -2.14 -17.31 -1.88
C THR A 247 -1.73 -15.96 -2.47
N ALA A 248 -2.49 -14.90 -2.14
CA ALA A 248 -2.14 -13.52 -2.45
C ALA A 248 -2.35 -12.65 -1.20
N LYS A 249 -1.44 -11.72 -0.96
CA LYS A 249 -1.56 -10.77 0.15
C LYS A 249 -2.43 -9.59 -0.24
N ILE A 250 -3.17 -9.07 0.75
CA ILE A 250 -3.92 -7.82 0.63
C ILE A 250 -3.59 -6.89 1.78
N LYS A 251 -3.76 -5.60 1.54
CA LYS A 251 -3.60 -4.53 2.52
C LYS A 251 -4.81 -3.62 2.47
N ALA A 252 -5.41 -3.34 3.63
CA ALA A 252 -6.48 -2.37 3.73
C ALA A 252 -5.95 -0.94 3.50
N ASN A 253 -6.72 -0.11 2.80
CA ASN A 253 -6.46 1.30 2.56
C ASN A 253 -7.59 2.20 3.05
N GLY A 254 -8.47 1.66 3.90
CA GLY A 254 -9.60 2.33 4.52
C GLY A 254 -10.35 1.41 5.48
N VAL A 255 -11.55 1.82 5.88
CA VAL A 255 -12.46 1.03 6.71
C VAL A 255 -13.69 0.65 5.89
N GLY A 256 -14.08 -0.62 5.91
CA GLY A 256 -15.23 -1.10 5.18
C GLY A 256 -15.22 -2.60 4.96
N LYS A 257 -16.24 -3.12 4.28
CA LYS A 257 -16.29 -4.54 3.90
C LYS A 257 -15.45 -4.78 2.65
N VAL A 258 -14.67 -5.86 2.66
CA VAL A 258 -13.86 -6.31 1.54
C VAL A 258 -14.24 -7.73 1.19
N SER A 259 -14.41 -7.99 -0.10
CA SER A 259 -14.53 -9.33 -0.68
C SER A 259 -13.63 -9.44 -1.91
N VAL A 260 -13.31 -10.68 -2.30
CA VAL A 260 -12.48 -10.95 -3.47
C VAL A 260 -13.21 -11.91 -4.38
N LYS A 261 -13.44 -11.49 -5.62
CA LYS A 261 -13.96 -12.35 -6.69
C LYS A 261 -12.79 -12.98 -7.45
N MET A 262 -12.88 -14.26 -7.72
CA MET A 262 -11.97 -15.01 -8.60
C MET A 262 -12.74 -15.53 -9.80
N VAL A 263 -12.20 -15.30 -10.98
CA VAL A 263 -12.72 -15.87 -12.25
C VAL A 263 -11.60 -16.66 -12.90
N VAL A 264 -11.89 -17.92 -13.24
CA VAL A 264 -10.99 -18.80 -14.00
C VAL A 264 -11.59 -19.03 -15.37
N LYS A 265 -10.81 -18.82 -16.43
CA LYS A 265 -11.26 -18.90 -17.83
C LYS A 265 -10.69 -20.12 -18.54
N ASP A 266 -11.27 -20.39 -19.71
CA ASP A 266 -10.81 -21.40 -20.65
C ASP A 266 -10.82 -22.83 -20.12
N LEU A 267 -11.62 -23.12 -19.10
CA LEU A 267 -11.83 -24.47 -18.60
C LEU A 267 -12.55 -25.33 -19.64
N PRO A 268 -12.32 -26.65 -19.68
CA PRO A 268 -13.16 -27.57 -20.45
C PRO A 268 -14.60 -27.44 -20.00
N THR A 269 -15.58 -27.60 -20.94
CA THR A 269 -16.99 -27.48 -20.55
C THR A 269 -17.45 -28.63 -19.70
N SER A 270 -18.39 -28.36 -18.79
CA SER A 270 -19.04 -29.36 -17.94
C SER A 270 -20.27 -29.98 -18.63
N LYS A 271 -20.75 -29.38 -19.74
CA LYS A 271 -21.82 -29.89 -20.56
C LYS A 271 -21.37 -30.03 -22.01
N PRO A 272 -21.61 -31.19 -22.69
CA PRO A 272 -21.24 -31.33 -24.08
C PRO A 272 -22.17 -30.49 -24.98
N TYR A 273 -21.60 -29.96 -26.06
CA TYR A 273 -22.35 -29.25 -27.09
C TYR A 273 -22.62 -30.21 -28.23
N VAL A 274 -23.89 -30.56 -28.43
CA VAL A 274 -24.31 -31.60 -29.39
C VAL A 274 -25.11 -30.99 -30.52
N SER A 275 -24.71 -31.32 -31.76
CA SER A 275 -25.48 -31.11 -32.96
C SER A 275 -26.18 -32.44 -33.33
N SER A 276 -27.45 -32.36 -33.64
CA SER A 276 -28.29 -33.49 -34.10
C SER A 276 -29.13 -33.05 -35.28
N GLY A 277 -29.61 -34.01 -36.08
CA GLY A 277 -30.42 -33.68 -37.24
C GLY A 277 -30.79 -34.90 -38.06
N THR A 278 -31.00 -34.67 -39.33
CA THR A 278 -31.31 -35.72 -40.30
C THR A 278 -30.33 -35.72 -41.47
N VAL A 279 -30.09 -36.85 -42.05
CA VAL A 279 -29.33 -37.02 -43.29
C VAL A 279 -30.20 -37.76 -44.33
N THR A 280 -30.04 -37.36 -45.57
CA THR A 280 -30.73 -37.98 -46.70
C THR A 280 -29.70 -38.63 -47.64
N GLY A 281 -29.88 -39.84 -47.96
CA GLY A 281 -29.01 -40.61 -48.86
C GLY A 281 -29.83 -41.59 -49.69
N SER A 282 -29.17 -42.58 -50.29
CA SER A 282 -29.77 -43.59 -51.12
C SER A 282 -30.92 -44.41 -50.46
N MET A 283 -30.93 -44.46 -49.11
CA MET A 283 -31.95 -45.11 -48.29
C MET A 283 -33.00 -44.15 -47.72
N GLY A 284 -33.12 -42.94 -48.28
CA GLY A 284 -34.06 -41.93 -47.84
C GLY A 284 -33.52 -41.08 -46.66
N THR A 285 -34.44 -40.34 -46.01
CA THR A 285 -34.11 -39.44 -44.87
C THR A 285 -34.13 -40.24 -43.58
N GLN A 286 -33.02 -40.14 -42.81
CA GLN A 286 -32.84 -40.83 -41.55
C GLN A 286 -32.25 -39.83 -40.47
N ARG A 287 -32.34 -40.22 -39.19
CA ARG A 287 -31.68 -39.49 -38.12
C ARG A 287 -30.15 -39.55 -38.29
N ALA A 288 -29.50 -38.41 -38.29
CA ALA A 288 -28.04 -38.31 -38.28
C ALA A 288 -27.46 -38.79 -36.96
N GLN A 289 -26.19 -39.14 -36.98
CA GLN A 289 -25.42 -39.32 -35.76
C GLN A 289 -25.38 -38.01 -34.95
N ASN A 290 -25.40 -38.12 -33.62
CA ASN A 290 -25.13 -36.98 -32.78
C ASN A 290 -23.64 -36.61 -32.86
N LEU A 291 -23.36 -35.37 -33.18
CA LEU A 291 -22.00 -34.85 -33.31
C LEU A 291 -21.69 -33.92 -32.14
N VAL A 292 -20.60 -34.18 -31.44
CA VAL A 292 -20.17 -33.37 -30.28
C VAL A 292 -19.10 -32.38 -30.73
N VAL A 293 -19.33 -31.10 -30.49
CA VAL A 293 -18.41 -30.03 -30.85
C VAL A 293 -17.16 -30.10 -29.97
N LEU A 294 -15.99 -29.97 -30.61
CA LEU A 294 -14.70 -29.98 -29.94
C LEU A 294 -14.26 -28.59 -29.47
N GLY A 295 -13.39 -28.54 -28.44
CA GLY A 295 -12.69 -27.34 -28.03
C GLY A 295 -13.55 -26.28 -27.32
N LYS A 296 -14.80 -26.55 -26.98
CA LYS A 296 -15.63 -25.60 -26.21
C LYS A 296 -15.07 -25.37 -24.84
N LYS A 297 -15.15 -24.13 -24.39
CA LYS A 297 -14.61 -23.67 -23.10
C LYS A 297 -15.68 -23.02 -22.25
N GLU A 298 -15.49 -23.07 -20.93
CA GLU A 298 -16.32 -22.38 -19.96
C GLU A 298 -15.46 -21.60 -18.97
N GLN A 299 -16.08 -20.80 -18.11
CA GLN A 299 -15.45 -20.16 -16.98
C GLN A 299 -16.12 -20.60 -15.68
N ALA A 300 -15.34 -20.57 -14.60
CA ALA A 300 -15.84 -20.77 -13.25
C ALA A 300 -15.47 -19.57 -12.38
N GLU A 301 -16.33 -19.22 -11.42
CA GLU A 301 -16.10 -18.11 -10.53
C GLU A 301 -16.44 -18.45 -9.09
N GLY A 302 -15.81 -17.73 -8.17
CA GLY A 302 -16.09 -17.80 -6.74
C GLY A 302 -15.82 -16.46 -6.10
N VAL A 303 -16.50 -16.19 -5.00
CA VAL A 303 -16.35 -14.95 -4.24
C VAL A 303 -16.11 -15.31 -2.78
N THR A 304 -15.18 -14.64 -2.12
CA THR A 304 -14.99 -14.79 -0.68
C THR A 304 -16.17 -14.23 0.09
N GLU A 305 -16.38 -14.69 1.32
CA GLU A 305 -17.22 -13.96 2.26
C GLU A 305 -16.65 -12.55 2.48
N ALA A 306 -17.55 -11.57 2.66
CA ALA A 306 -17.15 -10.20 2.89
C ALA A 306 -16.71 -10.04 4.36
N GLN A 307 -15.50 -9.51 4.58
CA GLN A 307 -14.94 -9.26 5.89
C GLN A 307 -14.70 -7.76 6.12
N GLN A 308 -14.84 -7.32 7.38
CA GLN A 308 -14.62 -5.93 7.77
C GLN A 308 -13.12 -5.67 7.88
N VAL A 309 -12.59 -4.71 7.12
CA VAL A 309 -11.22 -4.22 7.27
C VAL A 309 -11.20 -2.85 7.94
N ALA A 310 -10.10 -2.57 8.65
CA ALA A 310 -9.85 -1.31 9.33
C ALA A 310 -8.39 -0.92 9.16
N ALA A 311 -8.10 -0.04 8.22
CA ALA A 311 -6.78 0.57 8.13
C ALA A 311 -6.68 1.69 9.15
N THR A 312 -5.54 1.77 9.83
CA THR A 312 -5.18 2.92 10.67
C THR A 312 -3.81 3.42 10.27
N PHE A 313 -3.54 4.71 10.45
CA PHE A 313 -2.22 5.28 10.23
C PHE A 313 -1.82 6.19 11.40
N ALA A 314 -0.52 6.23 11.69
CA ALA A 314 0.07 7.21 12.58
C ALA A 314 0.72 8.28 11.69
N PRO A 315 0.21 9.52 11.66
CA PRO A 315 0.90 10.58 10.94
C PRO A 315 2.26 10.83 11.61
N GLU A 316 3.29 11.09 10.81
CA GLU A 316 4.56 11.61 11.33
C GLU A 316 4.46 13.13 11.43
N ILE A 317 4.73 13.68 12.61
CA ILE A 317 4.72 15.11 12.86
C ILE A 317 6.15 15.55 13.16
N ALA A 318 6.67 16.43 12.34
CA ALA A 318 7.94 17.12 12.58
C ALA A 318 7.65 18.59 12.88
N THR A 319 8.34 19.13 13.89
CA THR A 319 8.16 20.52 14.30
C THR A 319 9.50 21.22 14.36
N GLN A 320 9.48 22.52 14.14
CA GLN A 320 10.66 23.37 14.24
C GLN A 320 10.26 24.78 14.63
N THR A 321 10.78 25.27 15.76
CA THR A 321 10.55 26.66 16.16
C THR A 321 11.02 27.64 15.08
N LYS A 322 10.17 28.60 14.73
CA LYS A 322 10.45 29.60 13.69
C LYS A 322 11.63 30.51 14.07
N THR A 323 11.80 30.81 15.35
CA THR A 323 12.82 31.70 15.85
C THR A 323 13.47 31.13 17.12
N VAL A 324 14.78 30.94 17.10
CA VAL A 324 15.53 30.37 18.23
C VAL A 324 15.64 31.37 19.39
N GLU A 325 15.88 32.65 19.10
CA GLU A 325 15.96 33.73 20.09
C GLU A 325 14.74 34.62 19.94
N VAL A 326 13.90 34.70 20.97
CA VAL A 326 12.63 35.41 20.96
C VAL A 326 12.69 36.53 22.01
N ALA A 327 12.36 37.76 21.63
CA ALA A 327 12.28 38.87 22.55
C ALA A 327 11.12 38.67 23.55
N LYS A 328 11.29 39.19 24.78
CA LYS A 328 10.20 39.22 25.77
C LYS A 328 8.97 39.94 25.21
N GLY A 329 7.82 39.30 25.35
CA GLY A 329 6.54 39.77 24.80
C GLY A 329 6.30 39.44 23.33
N ALA A 330 7.28 38.91 22.59
CA ALA A 330 7.10 38.48 21.20
C ALA A 330 6.38 37.13 21.09
N SER A 331 5.88 36.84 19.90
CA SER A 331 5.15 35.60 19.59
C SER A 331 6.08 34.40 19.60
N LEU A 332 5.61 33.32 20.21
CA LEU A 332 6.19 31.99 20.09
C LEU A 332 5.49 31.30 18.92
N VAL A 333 6.24 31.03 17.87
CA VAL A 333 5.72 30.44 16.62
C VAL A 333 6.51 29.17 16.28
N ASP A 334 5.79 28.14 15.92
CA ASP A 334 6.34 26.86 15.48
C ASP A 334 5.87 26.52 14.08
N THR A 335 6.71 25.85 13.32
CA THR A 335 6.40 25.30 11.99
C THR A 335 6.18 23.81 12.13
N VAL A 336 4.95 23.37 11.88
CA VAL A 336 4.51 21.99 12.02
C VAL A 336 4.34 21.35 10.65
N THR A 337 5.02 20.25 10.41
CA THR A 337 4.90 19.46 9.18
C THR A 337 4.30 18.11 9.51
N ALA A 338 3.15 17.80 8.89
CA ALA A 338 2.52 16.51 8.97
C ALA A 338 2.78 15.71 7.68
N SER A 339 3.19 14.47 7.81
CA SER A 339 3.51 13.58 6.69
C SER A 339 2.93 12.18 6.88
N ALA A 340 2.89 11.42 5.78
CA ALA A 340 2.53 10.02 5.85
C ALA A 340 3.57 9.22 6.66
N PRO A 341 3.18 8.13 7.34
CA PRO A 341 4.12 7.28 8.06
C PRO A 341 5.17 6.71 7.11
N LYS A 342 6.40 6.53 7.60
CA LYS A 342 7.51 5.99 6.82
C LYS A 342 7.14 4.67 6.14
N GLY A 343 7.25 4.62 4.81
CA GLY A 343 6.87 3.46 4.01
C GLY A 343 5.35 3.21 3.93
N GLY A 344 4.53 4.12 4.42
CA GLY A 344 3.07 4.07 4.37
C GLY A 344 2.47 5.18 3.50
N THR A 345 1.16 5.31 3.58
CA THR A 345 0.39 6.35 2.89
C THR A 345 -0.50 7.08 3.88
N TRP A 346 -0.77 8.37 3.60
CA TRP A 346 -1.85 9.07 4.27
C TRP A 346 -3.18 8.47 3.81
N LEU A 347 -4.03 8.07 4.76
CA LEU A 347 -5.30 7.46 4.41
C LEU A 347 -6.28 8.49 3.85
N ASN A 348 -7.12 8.03 2.92
CA ASN A 348 -8.26 8.79 2.45
C ASN A 348 -9.52 8.44 3.26
N ILE A 349 -10.47 9.35 3.28
CA ILE A 349 -11.81 9.09 3.80
C ILE A 349 -12.40 7.91 3.01
N PRO A 350 -12.92 6.87 3.68
CA PRO A 350 -13.41 5.67 3.02
C PRO A 350 -14.37 5.96 1.85
N GLY A 351 -14.05 5.38 0.69
CA GLY A 351 -14.85 5.57 -0.54
C GLY A 351 -14.61 6.89 -1.29
N THR A 352 -13.59 7.68 -0.90
CA THR A 352 -13.26 8.95 -1.55
C THR A 352 -11.76 9.05 -1.86
N SER A 353 -11.36 10.05 -2.65
CA SER A 353 -9.96 10.45 -2.83
C SER A 353 -9.51 11.56 -1.86
N THR A 354 -10.38 11.98 -0.94
CA THR A 354 -10.11 13.07 0.02
C THR A 354 -9.28 12.53 1.18
N PRO A 355 -8.13 13.13 1.52
CA PRO A 355 -7.35 12.70 2.67
C PRO A 355 -8.13 12.83 4.00
N VAL A 356 -7.89 11.92 4.93
CA VAL A 356 -8.43 12.00 6.29
C VAL A 356 -7.88 13.25 6.98
N PRO A 357 -8.72 14.16 7.47
CA PRO A 357 -8.24 15.28 8.27
C PRO A 357 -7.62 14.79 9.57
N VAL A 358 -6.47 15.37 9.95
CA VAL A 358 -5.80 15.07 11.22
C VAL A 358 -5.68 16.36 12.03
N LYS A 359 -6.25 16.34 13.25
CA LYS A 359 -6.07 17.39 14.23
C LYS A 359 -4.78 17.14 15.00
N VAL A 360 -3.86 18.11 14.95
CA VAL A 360 -2.59 18.13 15.69
C VAL A 360 -2.71 19.21 16.75
N THR A 361 -2.47 18.85 18.00
CA THR A 361 -2.40 19.80 19.11
C THR A 361 -0.93 20.11 19.40
N VAL A 362 -0.59 21.38 19.52
CA VAL A 362 0.75 21.86 19.83
C VAL A 362 0.69 22.63 21.14
N ASP A 363 1.25 22.06 22.19
CA ASP A 363 1.35 22.67 23.50
C ASP A 363 2.64 23.47 23.64
N VAL A 364 2.58 24.63 24.25
CA VAL A 364 3.72 25.51 24.53
C VAL A 364 4.00 25.50 26.01
N TYR A 365 5.24 25.25 26.37
CA TYR A 365 5.72 25.21 27.76
C TYR A 365 6.83 26.21 28.00
N GLY A 366 6.91 26.75 29.21
CA GLY A 366 7.96 27.65 29.66
C GLY A 366 7.45 28.82 30.55
N PRO A 367 8.33 29.74 30.98
CA PRO A 367 9.78 29.68 30.81
C PRO A 367 10.46 28.67 31.77
N PHE A 368 11.55 28.08 31.31
CA PHE A 368 12.44 27.22 32.11
C PHE A 368 13.81 27.89 32.26
N PRO A 369 14.48 27.78 33.42
CA PRO A 369 15.79 28.40 33.62
C PRO A 369 16.89 27.73 32.78
N THR A 370 16.80 26.43 32.55
CA THR A 370 17.76 25.62 31.79
C THR A 370 17.06 24.70 30.81
N PRO A 371 17.65 24.39 29.65
CA PRO A 371 17.12 23.39 28.75
C PRO A 371 17.40 21.98 29.29
N SER A 372 16.46 21.07 29.13
CA SER A 372 16.61 19.65 29.44
C SER A 372 16.96 18.82 28.19
N ALA A 373 17.46 17.61 28.40
CA ALA A 373 17.53 16.63 27.31
C ALA A 373 16.11 16.22 26.87
N PRO A 374 15.89 15.89 25.59
CA PRO A 374 14.61 15.41 25.11
C PRO A 374 14.12 14.19 25.91
N THR A 375 12.83 14.14 26.22
CA THR A 375 12.21 13.04 26.99
C THR A 375 10.77 12.82 26.57
N ASN A 376 10.30 11.59 26.71
CA ASN A 376 8.89 11.25 26.51
C ASN A 376 8.04 11.41 27.78
N ASN A 377 8.65 11.79 28.91
CA ASN A 377 7.94 12.03 30.16
C ASN A 377 7.61 13.51 30.32
N GLY A 378 6.37 13.88 30.04
CA GLY A 378 5.85 15.24 30.14
C GLY A 378 5.42 15.68 31.54
N ALA A 379 5.35 14.79 32.53
CA ALA A 379 4.79 15.09 33.86
C ALA A 379 5.52 16.25 34.56
N ALA A 380 6.85 16.36 34.42
CA ALA A 380 7.65 17.42 35.00
C ALA A 380 7.35 18.81 34.40
N PHE A 381 6.73 18.90 33.25
CA PHE A 381 6.51 20.15 32.53
C PHE A 381 5.07 20.64 32.63
N ALA A 382 4.11 19.80 33.05
CA ALA A 382 2.67 20.09 33.05
C ALA A 382 2.30 21.44 33.71
N ALA A 383 2.93 21.79 34.84
CA ALA A 383 2.72 23.06 35.56
C ALA A 383 3.23 24.31 34.83
N LYS A 384 3.99 24.13 33.75
CA LYS A 384 4.60 25.21 32.95
C LYS A 384 3.99 25.35 31.56
N LYS A 385 2.85 24.74 31.29
CA LYS A 385 2.11 24.93 30.05
C LYS A 385 1.55 26.36 30.00
N VAL A 386 1.90 27.11 28.96
CA VAL A 386 1.52 28.52 28.76
C VAL A 386 0.55 28.75 27.63
N GLY A 387 0.31 27.71 26.79
CA GLY A 387 -0.69 27.80 25.75
C GLY A 387 -0.81 26.52 24.93
N THR A 388 -1.79 26.52 24.05
CA THR A 388 -2.09 25.40 23.15
C THR A 388 -2.54 25.96 21.80
N TYR A 389 -2.14 25.32 20.73
CA TYR A 389 -2.64 25.53 19.37
C TYR A 389 -3.24 24.24 18.83
N ASP A 390 -4.34 24.37 18.11
CA ASP A 390 -4.94 23.28 17.35
C ASP A 390 -4.79 23.56 15.85
N LEU A 391 -4.14 22.65 15.13
CA LEU A 391 -3.96 22.69 13.69
C LEU A 391 -4.71 21.53 13.06
N THR A 392 -5.32 21.74 11.89
CA THR A 392 -5.98 20.66 11.14
C THR A 392 -5.31 20.48 9.79
N PHE A 393 -4.77 19.29 9.56
CA PHE A 393 -4.12 18.91 8.32
C PHE A 393 -5.11 18.10 7.46
N ASN A 394 -5.50 18.63 6.31
CA ASN A 394 -6.36 17.95 5.32
C ASN A 394 -5.56 17.10 4.33
N GLY A 395 -4.47 16.49 4.80
CA GLY A 395 -3.47 15.75 4.05
C GLY A 395 -2.06 16.15 4.48
N PRO A 396 -1.01 15.52 3.93
CA PRO A 396 0.37 15.93 4.18
C PRO A 396 0.58 17.41 3.86
N GLY A 397 1.36 18.09 4.70
CA GLY A 397 1.61 19.50 4.49
C GLY A 397 2.30 20.18 5.68
N THR A 398 2.54 21.50 5.57
CA THR A 398 3.19 22.30 6.59
C THR A 398 2.30 23.49 6.95
N GLN A 399 2.19 23.80 8.25
CA GLN A 399 1.47 24.94 8.78
C GLN A 399 2.30 25.62 9.89
N GLU A 400 2.10 26.91 10.08
CA GLU A 400 2.66 27.64 11.24
C GLU A 400 1.59 27.80 12.32
N THR A 401 2.01 27.76 13.60
CA THR A 401 1.11 28.08 14.70
C THR A 401 0.75 29.58 14.67
N PRO A 402 -0.46 29.97 15.11
CA PRO A 402 -0.94 31.38 15.01
C PRO A 402 -0.10 32.41 15.77
N GLY A 403 0.80 32.01 16.67
CA GLY A 403 1.67 32.93 17.42
C GLY A 403 0.93 33.81 18.43
N THR A 404 -0.21 33.38 18.94
CA THR A 404 -0.97 34.10 19.99
C THR A 404 -0.32 33.98 21.37
N VAL A 405 0.41 32.90 21.63
CA VAL A 405 1.20 32.71 22.85
C VAL A 405 2.45 33.57 22.79
N LYS A 406 2.72 34.33 23.88
CA LYS A 406 3.83 35.28 23.99
C LYS A 406 4.87 34.78 24.98
N ALA A 407 6.15 35.11 24.73
CA ALA A 407 7.23 34.89 25.68
C ALA A 407 7.07 35.81 26.89
N ALA A 408 6.49 35.31 27.97
CA ALA A 408 6.13 36.12 29.14
C ALA A 408 7.35 36.59 29.96
N GLY A 409 8.47 35.91 29.92
CA GLY A 409 9.68 36.18 30.67
C GLY A 409 10.91 35.53 30.07
N GLU A 410 12.04 35.79 30.68
CA GLU A 410 13.32 35.20 30.32
C GLU A 410 13.29 33.69 30.63
N GLY A 411 13.90 32.89 29.74
CA GLY A 411 13.98 31.43 29.86
C GLY A 411 13.73 30.70 28.55
N TYR A 412 13.74 29.40 28.66
CA TYR A 412 13.52 28.50 27.55
C TYR A 412 12.04 28.18 27.41
N TYR A 413 11.55 28.19 26.16
CA TYR A 413 10.22 27.76 25.79
C TYR A 413 10.36 26.64 24.77
N PHE A 414 9.52 25.61 24.87
CA PHE A 414 9.50 24.56 23.87
C PHE A 414 8.07 24.22 23.44
N PHE A 415 7.97 23.69 22.25
CA PHE A 415 6.74 23.17 21.68
C PHE A 415 6.70 21.65 21.83
N HIS A 416 5.51 21.10 22.02
CA HIS A 416 5.24 19.67 22.07
C HIS A 416 4.02 19.37 21.22
N ALA A 417 4.21 18.70 20.07
CA ALA A 417 3.15 18.34 19.18
C ALA A 417 2.63 16.93 19.48
N HIS A 418 1.32 16.78 19.50
CA HIS A 418 0.70 15.47 19.65
C HIS A 418 -0.60 15.34 18.85
N VAL A 419 -0.92 14.09 18.53
CA VAL A 419 -2.19 13.68 17.92
C VAL A 419 -2.88 12.78 18.93
N ASP A 420 -4.02 13.21 19.44
CA ASP A 420 -4.88 12.39 20.27
C ASP A 420 -5.96 11.74 19.39
N LYS A 421 -5.99 10.43 19.35
CA LYS A 421 -7.00 9.64 18.64
C LYS A 421 -8.43 10.06 19.03
N ALA A 422 -8.69 10.28 20.33
CA ALA A 422 -10.01 10.64 20.81
C ALA A 422 -10.48 12.01 20.28
N ALA A 423 -9.53 12.93 20.01
CA ALA A 423 -9.83 14.26 19.48
C ALA A 423 -10.12 14.28 17.96
N GLN A 424 -9.99 13.15 17.23
CA GLN A 424 -10.20 13.09 15.79
C GLN A 424 -11.69 12.96 15.38
N GLY A 425 -12.62 12.96 16.33
CA GLY A 425 -14.06 12.89 16.06
C GLY A 425 -14.43 11.63 15.27
N GLN A 426 -15.13 11.79 14.15
CA GLN A 426 -15.56 10.66 13.32
C GLN A 426 -14.38 9.84 12.72
N TYR A 427 -13.17 10.38 12.68
CA TYR A 427 -11.97 9.72 12.15
C TYR A 427 -11.12 9.05 13.22
N GLN A 428 -11.57 9.00 14.48
CA GLN A 428 -10.83 8.40 15.60
C GLN A 428 -10.37 6.96 15.36
N ASN A 429 -11.12 6.20 14.55
CA ASN A 429 -10.78 4.80 14.22
C ASN A 429 -9.81 4.66 13.03
N LEU A 430 -9.42 5.75 12.40
CA LEU A 430 -8.48 5.78 11.28
C LEU A 430 -7.10 6.30 11.68
N VAL A 431 -7.04 7.15 12.73
CA VAL A 431 -5.82 7.84 13.17
C VAL A 431 -5.32 7.23 14.47
N LYS A 432 -4.02 6.99 14.57
CA LYS A 432 -3.35 6.56 15.81
C LYS A 432 -2.79 7.76 16.55
N ASP A 433 -2.61 7.58 17.87
CA ASP A 433 -1.93 8.56 18.69
C ASP A 433 -0.48 8.78 18.22
N TYR A 434 -0.02 10.01 18.36
CA TYR A 434 1.35 10.42 18.15
C TYR A 434 1.74 11.43 19.23
N SER A 435 2.99 11.45 19.65
CA SER A 435 3.53 12.42 20.59
C SER A 435 5.01 12.66 20.25
N SER A 436 5.39 13.92 20.02
CA SER A 436 6.79 14.30 19.93
C SER A 436 7.46 14.19 21.31
N PRO A 437 8.78 14.04 21.41
CA PRO A 437 9.48 14.21 22.67
C PRO A 437 9.32 15.63 23.22
N PHE A 438 9.29 15.78 24.53
CA PHE A 438 9.35 17.07 25.20
C PHE A 438 10.77 17.59 25.16
N PHE A 439 10.94 18.91 25.03
CA PHE A 439 12.22 19.59 25.04
C PHE A 439 13.16 19.23 23.87
N GLU A 440 12.63 18.93 22.70
CA GLU A 440 13.48 18.78 21.52
C GLU A 440 14.22 20.07 21.20
N THR A 441 15.48 19.93 20.82
CA THR A 441 16.35 21.09 20.55
C THR A 441 15.86 21.93 19.37
N SER A 442 15.26 21.28 18.33
CA SER A 442 14.64 21.94 17.18
C SER A 442 13.43 22.79 17.57
N GLU A 443 12.73 22.38 18.62
CA GLU A 443 11.46 22.96 19.08
C GLU A 443 11.62 23.92 20.24
N THR A 444 12.85 24.27 20.58
CA THR A 444 13.14 25.12 21.74
C THR A 444 13.61 26.48 21.32
N SER A 445 12.96 27.52 21.86
CA SER A 445 13.33 28.93 21.78
C SER A 445 13.85 29.42 23.13
N VAL A 446 14.61 30.51 23.11
CA VAL A 446 15.06 31.20 24.33
C VAL A 446 14.71 32.68 24.29
N THR A 447 14.20 33.19 25.39
CA THR A 447 14.20 34.64 25.70
C THR A 447 15.36 34.87 26.63
N LYS A 448 16.38 35.57 26.14
CA LYS A 448 17.61 35.78 26.90
C LYS A 448 17.38 36.64 28.13
N TRP A 449 18.08 36.30 29.22
CA TRP A 449 18.21 37.15 30.38
C TRP A 449 18.99 38.40 30.01
N THR A 450 18.59 39.53 30.59
CA THR A 450 19.28 40.82 30.42
C THR A 450 19.98 41.18 31.71
N PRO A 451 21.29 40.91 31.85
CA PRO A 451 22.04 41.25 33.03
C PRO A 451 22.21 42.75 33.17
N SER A 452 22.43 43.20 34.39
CA SER A 452 22.77 44.59 34.76
C SER A 452 24.06 44.60 35.56
N ILE A 453 24.96 45.51 35.21
CA ILE A 453 26.20 45.77 35.91
C ILE A 453 26.14 47.19 36.40
N LYS A 454 26.21 47.38 37.72
CA LYS A 454 26.33 48.70 38.38
C LYS A 454 27.64 48.72 39.11
N THR A 455 28.41 49.82 38.98
CA THR A 455 29.75 49.92 39.47
C THR A 455 29.90 51.20 40.26
N LYS A 456 30.89 51.24 41.18
CA LYS A 456 31.29 52.44 41.91
C LYS A 456 32.80 52.42 42.13
N ALA A 457 33.49 53.17 41.30
CA ALA A 457 34.94 53.33 41.34
C ALA A 457 35.36 54.33 42.40
N THR A 458 36.41 54.05 43.14
CA THR A 458 37.02 54.91 44.14
C THR A 458 38.54 54.77 44.08
N GLN A 459 39.24 55.88 44.40
CA GLN A 459 40.69 55.83 44.60
C GLN A 459 40.99 55.18 45.95
N VAL A 460 41.98 54.28 45.96
CA VAL A 460 42.49 53.68 47.22
C VAL A 460 44.00 53.80 47.28
N ASP A 461 44.48 54.05 48.50
CA ASP A 461 45.92 54.07 48.80
C ASP A 461 46.42 52.60 48.89
N LEU A 462 47.50 52.29 48.15
CA LEU A 462 48.16 50.99 48.15
C LEU A 462 49.48 51.00 48.99
N GLY A 463 49.76 52.13 49.67
CA GLY A 463 51.01 52.33 50.42
C GLY A 463 52.20 52.63 49.51
N ASN A 464 53.28 53.16 50.17
CA ASN A 464 54.53 53.51 49.49
C ASN A 464 54.38 54.47 48.30
N GLY A 465 53.43 55.44 48.38
CA GLY A 465 53.16 56.43 47.33
C GLY A 465 52.44 55.84 46.07
N LYS A 466 51.94 54.63 46.16
CA LYS A 466 51.15 54.00 45.11
C LYS A 466 49.67 54.16 45.42
N ALA A 467 48.87 54.32 44.36
CA ALA A 467 47.41 54.32 44.44
C ALA A 467 46.83 53.41 43.37
N GLY A 468 45.60 53.04 43.57
CA GLY A 468 44.83 52.23 42.59
C GLY A 468 43.39 52.70 42.52
N VAL A 469 42.71 52.24 41.49
CA VAL A 469 41.25 52.37 41.32
C VAL A 469 40.60 51.11 41.80
N GLN A 470 39.88 51.17 42.92
CA GLN A 470 39.03 50.05 43.35
C GLN A 470 37.63 50.26 42.82
N ASP A 471 37.02 49.23 42.35
CA ASP A 471 35.63 49.25 41.83
C ASP A 471 34.74 48.25 42.55
N LEU A 472 33.61 48.70 43.06
CA LEU A 472 32.57 47.87 43.66
C LEU A 472 31.54 47.57 42.59
N VAL A 473 31.56 46.32 42.07
CA VAL A 473 30.74 45.83 40.96
C VAL A 473 29.55 45.06 41.49
N THR A 474 28.35 45.58 41.31
CA THR A 474 27.09 44.86 41.62
C THR A 474 26.45 44.32 40.34
N VAL A 475 26.34 43.02 40.29
CA VAL A 475 25.82 42.27 39.15
C VAL A 475 24.46 41.66 39.49
N SER A 476 23.48 41.82 38.60
CA SER A 476 22.14 41.26 38.75
C SER A 476 21.53 40.87 37.38
N GLY A 477 20.42 40.14 37.38
CA GLY A 477 19.69 39.79 36.16
C GLY A 477 20.21 38.56 35.42
N PHE A 478 21.25 37.90 35.92
CA PHE A 478 21.60 36.55 35.42
C PHE A 478 20.64 35.49 35.96
N PRO A 479 20.45 34.35 35.24
CA PRO A 479 19.80 33.19 35.83
C PRO A 479 20.57 32.74 37.07
N GLN A 480 19.84 32.15 38.04
CA GLN A 480 20.42 31.82 39.34
C GLN A 480 21.61 30.86 39.28
N ASP A 481 21.59 29.96 38.31
CA ASP A 481 22.61 28.94 38.05
C ASP A 481 23.69 29.40 37.06
N HIS A 482 23.72 30.70 36.67
CA HIS A 482 24.71 31.21 35.72
C HIS A 482 26.14 31.01 36.22
N GLY A 483 26.99 30.58 35.29
CA GLY A 483 28.37 30.18 35.58
C GLY A 483 28.54 28.68 35.86
N THR A 484 27.45 27.94 36.04
CA THR A 484 27.47 26.48 36.26
C THR A 484 26.96 25.67 35.08
N PHE A 485 26.15 26.25 34.21
CA PHE A 485 25.61 25.58 33.02
C PHE A 485 26.74 25.25 32.01
N LYS A 486 26.87 23.96 31.67
CA LYS A 486 27.95 23.44 30.82
C LYS A 486 27.55 23.29 29.34
N GLY A 487 26.32 23.70 28.99
CA GLY A 487 25.73 23.53 27.67
C GLY A 487 24.82 22.30 27.57
N SER A 488 23.88 22.34 26.64
CA SER A 488 22.97 21.23 26.29
C SER A 488 22.46 21.40 24.86
N GLY A 489 22.58 20.37 24.01
CA GLY A 489 22.18 20.46 22.62
C GLY A 489 22.87 21.59 21.86
N LYS A 490 22.09 22.47 21.23
CA LYS A 490 22.62 23.68 20.54
C LYS A 490 23.07 24.83 21.46
N TRP A 491 22.76 24.76 22.75
CA TRP A 491 23.04 25.78 23.73
C TRP A 491 24.43 25.58 24.30
N LYS A 492 25.31 26.61 24.19
CA LYS A 492 26.68 26.57 24.67
C LYS A 492 26.73 26.83 26.19
N ALA A 493 27.81 26.44 26.81
CA ALA A 493 28.11 26.76 28.21
C ALA A 493 28.09 28.28 28.45
N ASP A 494 27.82 28.67 29.69
CA ASP A 494 27.85 30.08 30.13
C ASP A 494 29.22 30.70 29.93
N THR A 495 29.23 32.00 29.57
CA THR A 495 30.41 32.84 29.64
C THR A 495 30.68 33.19 31.12
N ALA A 496 31.80 32.69 31.65
CA ALA A 496 32.03 32.65 33.09
C ALA A 496 32.42 33.99 33.71
N THR A 497 32.89 34.96 32.91
CA THR A 497 33.52 36.18 33.45
C THR A 497 32.98 37.47 32.83
N ILE A 498 33.04 38.54 33.61
CA ILE A 498 32.90 39.92 33.19
C ILE A 498 34.31 40.51 33.16
N THR A 499 34.69 41.09 32.05
CA THR A 499 36.00 41.72 31.86
C THR A 499 35.90 43.20 32.20
N HIS A 500 36.75 43.68 33.09
CA HIS A 500 36.90 45.10 33.50
C HIS A 500 38.17 45.63 32.89
N LYS A 501 38.12 46.80 32.24
CA LYS A 501 39.26 47.48 31.62
C LYS A 501 39.38 48.90 32.17
N LEU A 502 40.56 49.21 32.62
CA LEU A 502 40.91 50.57 33.09
C LEU A 502 41.54 51.35 31.93
N TYR A 503 41.03 52.53 31.67
CA TYR A 503 41.57 53.49 30.70
C TYR A 503 41.96 54.77 31.34
N PHE A 504 42.91 55.53 30.75
CA PHE A 504 43.25 56.87 31.13
C PHE A 504 42.86 57.88 30.05
N LEU A 505 42.16 58.91 30.42
CA LEU A 505 41.80 60.04 29.58
C LEU A 505 42.58 61.30 30.10
N PRO A 506 43.51 61.82 29.28
CA PRO A 506 44.23 63.07 29.65
C PRO A 506 43.25 64.22 29.93
N ALA A 507 43.64 65.13 30.80
CA ALA A 507 42.86 66.32 31.15
C ALA A 507 42.43 67.07 29.86
N GLY A 508 41.17 67.51 29.82
CA GLY A 508 40.60 68.17 28.64
C GLY A 508 40.09 67.23 27.56
N THR A 509 40.22 65.90 27.71
CA THR A 509 39.63 64.95 26.79
C THR A 509 38.09 64.98 26.89
N PRO A 510 37.35 65.31 25.80
CA PRO A 510 35.89 65.33 25.86
C PRO A 510 35.32 63.96 26.11
N LEU A 511 34.51 63.78 27.15
CA LEU A 511 33.76 62.56 27.43
C LEU A 511 32.62 62.47 26.46
N LYS A 512 32.69 61.45 25.53
CA LYS A 512 31.68 61.13 24.54
C LYS A 512 31.60 59.60 24.33
N PRO A 513 30.48 59.08 23.88
CA PRO A 513 30.37 57.65 23.57
C PRO A 513 31.50 57.18 22.66
N GLY A 514 32.15 56.09 23.04
CA GLY A 514 33.27 55.51 22.29
C GLY A 514 34.61 56.18 22.52
N VAL A 515 34.76 57.03 23.52
CA VAL A 515 36.05 57.72 23.88
C VAL A 515 37.17 56.72 24.16
N THR A 516 36.85 55.55 24.71
CA THR A 516 37.81 54.47 25.01
C THR A 516 38.08 53.52 23.84
N LYS A 517 37.28 53.61 22.77
CA LYS A 517 37.26 52.60 21.68
C LYS A 517 38.63 52.33 21.05
N ASN A 518 39.45 53.39 20.89
CA ASN A 518 40.77 53.30 20.26
C ASN A 518 41.90 53.37 21.26
N LEU A 519 41.60 53.33 22.55
CA LEU A 519 42.62 53.40 23.62
C LEU A 519 43.04 51.98 24.02
N LYS A 520 44.33 51.84 24.32
CA LYS A 520 44.82 50.62 24.96
C LYS A 520 44.48 50.71 26.45
N PRO A 521 43.84 49.64 27.01
CA PRO A 521 43.60 49.62 28.45
C PRO A 521 44.93 49.60 29.23
N ILE A 522 44.97 50.33 30.33
CA ILE A 522 46.11 50.36 31.27
C ILE A 522 46.23 49.01 31.99
N ALA A 523 45.07 48.50 32.41
CA ALA A 523 44.97 47.21 33.07
C ALA A 523 43.66 46.54 32.72
N THR A 524 43.62 45.22 32.86
CA THR A 524 42.44 44.39 32.62
C THR A 524 42.37 43.34 33.73
N THR A 525 41.17 43.16 34.29
CA THR A 525 40.88 42.09 35.26
C THR A 525 39.51 41.51 35.02
N GLU A 526 39.14 40.44 35.71
CA GLU A 526 37.89 39.76 35.55
C GLU A 526 37.19 39.51 36.89
N THR A 527 35.88 39.53 36.87
CA THR A 527 35.03 39.07 37.97
C THR A 527 34.05 38.00 37.45
N PRO A 528 33.47 37.19 38.35
CA PRO A 528 32.50 36.21 37.94
C PRO A 528 31.26 36.83 37.27
N ALA A 529 30.81 36.28 36.15
CA ALA A 529 29.52 36.61 35.51
C ALA A 529 28.37 35.89 36.23
N LYS A 530 28.07 36.33 37.43
CA LYS A 530 27.05 35.78 38.34
C LYS A 530 26.45 36.87 39.20
N ASN A 531 25.19 36.73 39.60
CA ASN A 531 24.56 37.66 40.53
C ASN A 531 25.37 37.77 41.83
N GLY A 532 25.63 38.97 42.27
CA GLY A 532 26.42 39.24 43.47
C GLY A 532 27.11 40.57 43.43
N THR A 533 27.91 40.85 44.48
CA THR A 533 28.77 42.06 44.58
C THR A 533 30.22 41.60 44.63
N TYR A 534 31.04 42.20 43.80
CA TYR A 534 32.45 41.87 43.61
C TYR A 534 33.29 43.13 43.77
N THR A 535 34.51 42.99 44.23
CA THR A 535 35.45 44.08 44.32
C THR A 535 36.60 43.83 43.34
N VAL A 536 36.74 44.74 42.36
CA VAL A 536 37.98 44.88 41.59
C VAL A 536 38.98 45.63 42.49
N GLN A 537 40.06 44.96 42.83
CA GLN A 537 41.02 45.49 43.80
C GLN A 537 41.87 46.59 43.18
N GLY A 538 42.16 47.64 43.95
CA GLY A 538 42.99 48.73 43.47
C GLY A 538 44.39 48.30 42.99
N LYS A 539 44.96 47.26 43.57
CA LYS A 539 46.22 46.65 43.08
C LYS A 539 46.15 46.11 41.65
N ASP A 540 44.99 45.70 41.20
CA ASP A 540 44.76 45.17 39.85
C ASP A 540 44.53 46.31 38.83
N PHE A 541 44.16 47.50 39.33
CA PHE A 541 43.96 48.74 38.57
C PHE A 541 44.84 49.86 39.09
N PRO A 542 46.19 49.82 38.92
CA PRO A 542 47.13 50.80 39.45
C PRO A 542 46.98 52.15 38.75
N ILE A 543 47.03 53.24 39.52
CA ILE A 543 47.18 54.61 39.02
C ILE A 543 48.62 54.77 38.54
N ASN A 544 48.79 55.19 37.29
CA ASN A 544 50.12 55.53 36.76
C ASN A 544 50.31 57.03 36.72
N TRP A 545 50.95 57.54 37.71
CA TRP A 545 51.25 58.99 37.88
C TRP A 545 52.04 59.60 36.72
N ASN A 546 52.76 58.76 35.91
CA ASN A 546 53.51 59.24 34.74
C ASN A 546 52.61 59.64 33.55
N LEU A 547 51.31 59.33 33.59
CA LEU A 547 50.35 59.73 32.55
C LEU A 547 49.89 61.20 32.75
N GLY A 548 50.26 61.86 33.84
CA GLY A 548 49.87 63.22 34.13
C GLY A 548 48.44 63.35 34.69
N VAL A 549 47.90 64.58 34.59
CA VAL A 549 46.52 64.84 35.06
C VAL A 549 45.49 64.34 34.11
N GLY A 550 44.50 63.65 34.61
CA GLY A 550 43.43 63.06 33.79
C GLY A 550 42.43 62.23 34.60
N THR A 551 41.55 61.57 33.94
CA THR A 551 40.50 60.71 34.51
C THR A 551 40.71 59.24 34.13
N TYR A 552 40.73 58.41 35.14
CA TYR A 552 40.67 56.95 34.93
C TYR A 552 39.21 56.53 34.78
N VAL A 553 38.94 55.78 33.75
CA VAL A 553 37.60 55.30 33.39
C VAL A 553 37.61 53.77 33.34
N ILE A 554 36.68 53.15 34.05
CA ILE A 554 36.49 51.72 34.00
C ILE A 554 35.36 51.41 32.97
N VAL A 555 35.59 50.42 32.11
CA VAL A 555 34.57 49.84 31.24
C VAL A 555 34.47 48.36 31.52
N SER A 556 33.32 47.96 31.99
CA SER A 556 33.00 46.57 32.31
C SER A 556 32.19 45.95 31.18
N THR A 557 32.64 44.81 30.64
CA THR A 557 32.00 44.15 29.51
C THR A 557 31.74 42.69 29.82
N TYR A 558 30.50 42.28 29.61
CA TYR A 558 30.09 40.88 29.52
C TYR A 558 29.70 40.58 28.06
N GLN A 559 30.32 39.57 27.45
CA GLN A 559 30.17 39.30 26.01
C GLN A 559 28.83 38.66 25.63
N GLY A 560 28.06 38.24 26.64
CA GLY A 560 26.87 37.45 26.41
C GLY A 560 27.18 35.97 26.14
N ASP A 561 26.15 35.17 26.09
CA ASP A 561 26.21 33.75 25.75
C ASP A 561 24.90 33.26 25.12
N SER A 562 24.69 31.95 25.08
CA SER A 562 23.49 31.35 24.46
C SER A 562 22.20 31.70 25.19
N ARG A 563 22.22 32.09 26.45
CA ARG A 563 21.04 32.39 27.28
C ARG A 563 21.03 33.78 27.93
N THR A 564 22.11 34.51 27.83
CA THR A 564 22.21 35.87 28.41
C THR A 564 22.71 36.87 27.39
N SER A 565 22.13 38.07 27.41
CA SER A 565 22.51 39.18 26.52
C SER A 565 23.85 39.79 26.93
N ALA A 566 24.62 40.27 25.95
CA ALA A 566 25.83 41.05 26.20
C ALA A 566 25.48 42.40 26.85
N ILE A 567 26.36 42.87 27.67
CA ILE A 567 26.26 44.22 28.27
C ILE A 567 27.64 44.83 28.39
N THR A 568 27.71 46.16 28.18
CA THR A 568 28.90 46.99 28.43
C THR A 568 28.44 48.20 29.19
N THR A 569 29.16 48.55 30.29
CA THR A 569 28.90 49.78 31.04
C THR A 569 29.25 50.99 30.19
N SER A 570 28.62 52.12 30.49
CA SER A 570 28.85 53.38 29.75
C SER A 570 30.11 54.08 30.23
N GLU A 571 30.99 54.46 29.29
CA GLU A 571 32.13 55.30 29.56
C GLU A 571 31.73 56.70 30.14
N LEU A 572 30.43 57.04 30.03
CA LEU A 572 29.89 58.31 30.54
C LEU A 572 29.36 58.20 31.97
N ASP A 573 29.33 57.03 32.56
CA ASP A 573 28.87 56.85 33.93
C ASP A 573 29.93 57.42 34.89
N LYS A 574 29.55 58.45 35.58
CA LYS A 574 30.42 59.13 36.54
C LYS A 574 30.85 58.22 37.70
N ASN A 575 30.08 57.17 37.98
CA ASN A 575 30.47 56.20 39.01
C ASN A 575 31.66 55.32 38.56
N GLU A 576 31.99 55.33 37.28
CA GLU A 576 33.13 54.61 36.68
C GLU A 576 34.40 55.51 36.58
N HIS A 577 34.33 56.73 37.05
CA HIS A 577 35.39 57.70 36.89
C HIS A 577 36.13 57.98 38.21
N VAL A 578 37.46 58.01 38.16
CA VAL A 578 38.32 58.45 39.20
C VAL A 578 39.29 59.51 38.66
N THR A 579 39.30 60.69 39.24
CA THR A 579 40.25 61.76 38.93
C THR A 579 41.11 61.96 40.16
N PRO A 580 42.33 61.37 40.20
CA PRO A 580 43.21 61.37 41.32
C PRO A 580 43.73 62.75 41.64
#